data_03e236cf57b12b2efbd833ce58c5525b
#
_entry.id   03e236cf57b12b2efbd833ce58c5525b
#
_cell.length_a   1.000
_cell.length_b   1.000
_cell.length_c   1.000
_cell.angle_alpha   90.00
_cell.angle_beta   90.00
_cell.angle_gamma   90.00
#
_symmetry.space_group_name_H-M   'P 1'
#
loop_
_entity.id
_entity.type
_entity.pdbx_description
1 polymer ?
#
loop_
_entity_poly.entity_id
_entity_poly.type
_entity_poly.pdbx_seq_one_letter_code
_entity_poly.pdbx_strand_id
1 'polypeptide(L)'
;MFYKPTYQASDREYFRSDDKVRFYMGLPSHKVLVATLNHVASHVRRRTQTLGSFQEFIMVLIKLRLNVPFQDLGYRFLVSVSTVSWNFWSWITAMDYRLRQLVYWPERENLWKTMPMCFKYAFGNKMTVIIDCFEVFIEKPTNLLARAQTFSSYKHDNTIKILIDITPQGSISFVSKAWGGRTSDKFLTENCGFLDKLLPGDMIMADRGFTVSENVGLKQADLVIPAFTKGKTQLDPVDVQKTRGIASVHIHVERVIGLLRNKYKILEGTLTTDFLRGSVNGPPDFKVPIIDRILRVYSALVNLCPPIVPFD
;
A
#
# COMPACT_ATOMS: atom_id res chain seq x y z
N MET A 1 -29.68 -35.49 -9.23
CA MET A 1 -29.91 -34.05 -8.96
C MET A 1 -28.56 -33.41 -8.69
N PHE A 2 -27.90 -32.90 -9.74
CA PHE A 2 -26.55 -32.33 -9.63
C PHE A 2 -26.67 -30.97 -8.95
N TYR A 3 -26.08 -30.84 -7.77
CA TYR A 3 -25.89 -29.60 -7.08
C TYR A 3 -25.00 -28.70 -7.98
N LYS A 4 -25.60 -27.81 -8.73
CA LYS A 4 -24.88 -26.66 -9.30
C LYS A 4 -24.47 -25.80 -8.09
N PRO A 5 -23.17 -25.64 -7.79
CA PRO A 5 -22.76 -24.60 -6.92
C PRO A 5 -23.00 -23.31 -7.70
N THR A 6 -24.18 -22.76 -7.57
CA THR A 6 -24.53 -21.43 -8.04
C THR A 6 -23.70 -20.47 -7.20
N TYR A 7 -22.45 -20.27 -7.59
CA TYR A 7 -21.71 -19.11 -7.13
C TYR A 7 -22.42 -17.90 -7.76
N GLN A 8 -23.36 -17.34 -7.02
CA GLN A 8 -24.01 -16.06 -7.31
C GLN A 8 -23.00 -14.89 -7.24
N ALA A 9 -21.71 -15.20 -7.12
CA ALA A 9 -20.61 -14.24 -7.09
C ALA A 9 -20.44 -13.44 -8.40
N SER A 10 -21.20 -13.75 -9.43
CA SER A 10 -21.23 -12.98 -10.68
C SER A 10 -22.37 -11.98 -10.74
N ASP A 11 -23.26 -11.95 -9.75
CA ASP A 11 -24.47 -11.14 -9.78
C ASP A 11 -24.30 -9.82 -9.03
N ARG A 12 -24.65 -8.72 -9.69
CA ARG A 12 -24.70 -7.39 -9.06
C ARG A 12 -25.59 -7.36 -7.82
N GLU A 13 -26.65 -8.17 -7.81
CA GLU A 13 -27.60 -8.23 -6.70
C GLU A 13 -26.99 -8.87 -5.46
N TYR A 14 -26.13 -9.90 -5.63
CA TYR A 14 -25.41 -10.55 -4.53
C TYR A 14 -24.52 -9.56 -3.76
N PHE A 15 -23.92 -8.58 -4.44
CA PHE A 15 -23.01 -7.59 -3.84
C PHE A 15 -23.68 -6.24 -3.49
N ARG A 16 -25.00 -6.19 -3.40
CA ARG A 16 -25.70 -5.01 -2.85
C ARG A 16 -25.44 -4.80 -1.36
N SER A 17 -25.13 -5.87 -0.62
CA SER A 17 -24.77 -5.81 0.80
C SER A 17 -23.38 -5.25 0.99
N ASP A 18 -23.26 -4.19 1.79
CA ASP A 18 -21.99 -3.57 2.16
C ASP A 18 -21.07 -4.55 2.92
N ASP A 19 -21.64 -5.47 3.73
CA ASP A 19 -20.86 -6.50 4.44
C ASP A 19 -20.18 -7.46 3.45
N LYS A 20 -20.87 -7.87 2.40
CA LYS A 20 -20.27 -8.72 1.36
C LYS A 20 -19.18 -7.96 0.59
N VAL A 21 -19.42 -6.68 0.29
CA VAL A 21 -18.41 -5.82 -0.37
C VAL A 21 -17.17 -5.68 0.52
N ARG A 22 -17.35 -5.40 1.80
CA ARG A 22 -16.24 -5.32 2.77
C ARG A 22 -15.46 -6.61 2.86
N PHE A 23 -16.14 -7.74 2.96
CA PHE A 23 -15.51 -9.06 3.09
C PHE A 23 -14.73 -9.45 1.84
N TYR A 24 -15.38 -9.46 0.68
CA TYR A 24 -14.81 -9.99 -0.57
C TYR A 24 -13.87 -9.03 -1.30
N MET A 25 -14.05 -7.72 -1.16
CA MET A 25 -13.36 -6.70 -1.95
C MET A 25 -12.57 -5.69 -1.11
N GLY A 26 -12.86 -5.62 0.19
CA GLY A 26 -12.19 -4.67 1.09
C GLY A 26 -12.65 -3.22 0.90
N LEU A 27 -13.68 -2.95 0.11
CA LEU A 27 -14.26 -1.61 -0.05
C LEU A 27 -15.33 -1.35 1.01
N PRO A 28 -15.57 -0.10 1.41
CA PRO A 28 -16.45 0.21 2.53
C PRO A 28 -17.95 -0.02 2.23
N SER A 29 -18.35 0.11 0.97
CA SER A 29 -19.76 -0.01 0.60
C SER A 29 -19.96 -0.35 -0.89
N HIS A 30 -21.16 -0.80 -1.22
CA HIS A 30 -21.59 -1.03 -2.61
C HIS A 30 -21.52 0.27 -3.44
N LYS A 31 -21.86 1.42 -2.85
CA LYS A 31 -21.77 2.73 -3.52
C LYS A 31 -20.33 3.03 -3.98
N VAL A 32 -19.34 2.81 -3.11
CA VAL A 32 -17.91 2.99 -3.45
C VAL A 32 -17.47 1.98 -4.50
N LEU A 33 -17.92 0.72 -4.42
CA LEU A 33 -17.63 -0.31 -5.42
C LEU A 33 -18.09 0.14 -6.82
N VAL A 34 -19.35 0.58 -6.95
CA VAL A 34 -19.91 1.01 -8.23
C VAL A 34 -19.25 2.29 -8.75
N ALA A 35 -18.98 3.25 -7.88
CA ALA A 35 -18.27 4.48 -8.25
C ALA A 35 -16.86 4.19 -8.80
N THR A 36 -16.12 3.29 -8.12
CA THR A 36 -14.78 2.88 -8.55
C THR A 36 -14.83 2.13 -9.88
N LEU A 37 -15.77 1.20 -10.05
CA LEU A 37 -15.99 0.50 -11.31
C LEU A 37 -16.22 1.50 -12.46
N ASN A 38 -17.16 2.41 -12.32
CA ASN A 38 -17.52 3.38 -13.34
C ASN A 38 -16.35 4.29 -13.72
N HIS A 39 -15.50 4.62 -12.72
CA HIS A 39 -14.33 5.45 -12.94
C HIS A 39 -13.21 4.74 -13.72
N VAL A 40 -13.08 3.41 -13.57
CA VAL A 40 -11.97 2.62 -14.14
C VAL A 40 -12.36 1.91 -15.43
N ALA A 41 -13.59 1.41 -15.55
CA ALA A 41 -14.01 0.45 -16.58
C ALA A 41 -13.75 0.91 -18.01
N SER A 42 -13.92 2.20 -18.32
CA SER A 42 -13.69 2.76 -19.67
C SER A 42 -12.23 2.68 -20.14
N HIS A 43 -11.27 2.47 -19.23
CA HIS A 43 -9.84 2.42 -19.52
C HIS A 43 -9.28 0.99 -19.56
N VAL A 44 -10.13 -0.01 -19.31
CA VAL A 44 -9.72 -1.42 -19.31
C VAL A 44 -9.67 -1.95 -20.75
N ARG A 45 -8.53 -2.51 -21.13
CA ARG A 45 -8.40 -3.22 -22.40
C ARG A 45 -8.98 -4.63 -22.26
N ARG A 46 -10.16 -4.85 -22.81
CA ARG A 46 -10.85 -6.15 -22.78
C ARG A 46 -10.55 -6.96 -24.04
N ARG A 47 -10.11 -8.22 -23.86
CA ARG A 47 -9.87 -9.15 -24.98
C ARG A 47 -11.11 -9.96 -25.35
N THR A 48 -11.92 -10.27 -24.35
CA THR A 48 -13.12 -11.10 -24.51
C THR A 48 -14.31 -10.41 -23.87
N GLN A 49 -15.50 -10.77 -24.30
CA GLN A 49 -16.75 -10.31 -23.69
C GLN A 49 -17.47 -11.42 -22.91
N THR A 50 -16.74 -12.50 -22.57
CA THR A 50 -17.28 -13.65 -21.83
C THR A 50 -17.82 -13.23 -20.46
N LEU A 51 -17.14 -12.30 -19.79
CA LEU A 51 -17.58 -11.69 -18.53
C LEU A 51 -18.01 -10.25 -18.76
N GLY A 52 -18.98 -9.76 -17.99
CA GLY A 52 -19.27 -8.32 -17.93
C GLY A 52 -18.19 -7.55 -17.17
N SER A 53 -18.08 -6.24 -17.40
CA SER A 53 -17.08 -5.38 -16.70
C SER A 53 -17.19 -5.46 -15.18
N PHE A 54 -18.41 -5.59 -14.65
CA PHE A 54 -18.64 -5.79 -13.22
C PHE A 54 -18.04 -7.11 -12.74
N GLN A 55 -18.26 -8.20 -13.46
CA GLN A 55 -17.74 -9.52 -13.11
C GLN A 55 -16.22 -9.57 -13.15
N GLU A 56 -15.60 -8.99 -14.18
CA GLU A 56 -14.14 -8.88 -14.26
C GLU A 56 -13.57 -8.06 -13.08
N PHE A 57 -14.20 -6.94 -12.76
CA PHE A 57 -13.75 -6.07 -11.68
C PHE A 57 -13.82 -6.76 -10.31
N ILE A 58 -14.95 -7.39 -9.97
CA ILE A 58 -15.08 -8.12 -8.70
C ILE A 58 -14.11 -9.29 -8.62
N MET A 59 -13.88 -10.01 -9.72
CA MET A 59 -12.89 -11.09 -9.78
C MET A 59 -11.49 -10.59 -9.42
N VAL A 60 -11.10 -9.43 -9.93
CA VAL A 60 -9.81 -8.80 -9.62
C VAL A 60 -9.76 -8.34 -8.16
N LEU A 61 -10.81 -7.70 -7.65
CA LEU A 61 -10.85 -7.27 -6.25
C LEU A 61 -10.85 -8.47 -5.28
N ILE A 62 -11.52 -9.57 -5.61
CA ILE A 62 -11.46 -10.82 -4.83
C ILE A 62 -10.03 -11.37 -4.80
N LYS A 63 -9.32 -11.38 -5.95
CA LYS A 63 -7.90 -11.76 -5.98
C LYS A 63 -7.06 -10.90 -5.06
N LEU A 64 -7.21 -9.60 -5.14
CA LEU A 64 -6.48 -8.66 -4.31
C LEU A 64 -6.79 -8.89 -2.82
N ARG A 65 -8.06 -9.02 -2.47
CA ARG A 65 -8.54 -9.10 -1.08
C ARG A 65 -8.21 -10.43 -0.41
N LEU A 66 -8.50 -11.55 -1.10
CA LEU A 66 -8.46 -12.90 -0.52
C LEU A 66 -7.26 -13.72 -0.99
N ASN A 67 -6.53 -13.24 -1.99
CA ASN A 67 -5.38 -13.94 -2.61
C ASN A 67 -5.68 -15.38 -3.07
N VAL A 68 -6.92 -15.63 -3.52
CA VAL A 68 -7.29 -16.96 -4.04
C VAL A 68 -6.49 -17.28 -5.32
N PRO A 69 -6.16 -18.57 -5.59
CA PRO A 69 -5.47 -18.96 -6.81
C PRO A 69 -6.25 -18.57 -8.08
N PHE A 70 -5.55 -18.28 -9.17
CA PHE A 70 -6.19 -17.98 -10.46
C PHE A 70 -7.03 -19.14 -10.96
N GLN A 71 -6.64 -20.38 -10.64
CA GLN A 71 -7.41 -21.59 -10.97
C GLN A 71 -8.79 -21.58 -10.27
N ASP A 72 -8.82 -21.22 -8.98
CA ASP A 72 -10.07 -21.14 -8.22
C ASP A 72 -11.00 -20.05 -8.79
N LEU A 73 -10.44 -18.89 -9.16
CA LEU A 73 -11.21 -17.85 -9.86
C LEU A 73 -11.73 -18.32 -11.21
N GLY A 74 -10.92 -19.08 -11.97
CA GLY A 74 -11.36 -19.69 -13.23
C GLY A 74 -12.59 -20.56 -13.04
N TYR A 75 -12.61 -21.41 -12.01
CA TYR A 75 -13.77 -22.24 -11.67
C TYR A 75 -14.99 -21.42 -11.22
N ARG A 76 -14.79 -20.41 -10.38
CA ARG A 76 -15.89 -19.55 -9.86
C ARG A 76 -16.58 -18.76 -10.96
N PHE A 77 -15.80 -18.24 -11.91
CA PHE A 77 -16.31 -17.37 -12.98
C PHE A 77 -16.50 -18.11 -14.30
N LEU A 78 -16.28 -19.44 -14.34
CA LEU A 78 -16.43 -20.30 -15.51
C LEU A 78 -15.61 -19.82 -16.72
N VAL A 79 -14.37 -19.42 -16.48
CA VAL A 79 -13.43 -18.97 -17.50
C VAL A 79 -12.07 -19.65 -17.35
N SER A 80 -11.25 -19.63 -18.40
CA SER A 80 -9.89 -20.18 -18.34
C SER A 80 -8.99 -19.38 -17.42
N VAL A 81 -7.96 -20.04 -16.85
CA VAL A 81 -6.92 -19.40 -16.03
C VAL A 81 -6.23 -18.26 -16.80
N SER A 82 -6.01 -18.46 -18.11
CA SER A 82 -5.44 -17.42 -18.98
C SER A 82 -6.32 -16.18 -19.06
N THR A 83 -7.65 -16.37 -19.09
CA THR A 83 -8.62 -15.24 -19.05
C THR A 83 -8.56 -14.51 -17.72
N VAL A 84 -8.50 -15.25 -16.58
CA VAL A 84 -8.36 -14.66 -15.25
C VAL A 84 -7.08 -13.84 -15.17
N SER A 85 -5.95 -14.42 -15.58
CA SER A 85 -4.64 -13.77 -15.56
C SER A 85 -4.65 -12.49 -16.40
N TRP A 86 -5.15 -12.58 -17.64
CA TRP A 86 -5.24 -11.41 -18.52
C TRP A 86 -6.11 -10.30 -17.92
N ASN A 87 -7.30 -10.62 -17.43
CA ASN A 87 -8.19 -9.64 -16.80
C ASN A 87 -7.53 -9.02 -15.58
N PHE A 88 -6.85 -9.80 -14.74
CA PHE A 88 -6.14 -9.28 -13.59
C PHE A 88 -5.11 -8.22 -13.99
N TRP A 89 -4.23 -8.51 -14.96
CA TRP A 89 -3.21 -7.58 -15.44
C TRP A 89 -3.82 -6.32 -16.07
N SER A 90 -4.86 -6.49 -16.88
CA SER A 90 -5.51 -5.39 -17.58
C SER A 90 -6.20 -4.42 -16.58
N TRP A 91 -6.94 -4.98 -15.62
CA TRP A 91 -7.62 -4.18 -14.60
C TRP A 91 -6.65 -3.50 -13.64
N ILE A 92 -5.60 -4.17 -13.17
CA ILE A 92 -4.58 -3.56 -12.32
C ILE A 92 -3.92 -2.38 -13.05
N THR A 93 -3.62 -2.52 -14.33
CA THR A 93 -3.04 -1.43 -15.14
C THR A 93 -3.99 -0.24 -15.24
N ALA A 94 -5.26 -0.46 -15.52
CA ALA A 94 -6.27 0.58 -15.60
C ALA A 94 -6.54 1.24 -14.24
N MET A 95 -6.60 0.46 -13.17
CA MET A 95 -6.77 0.96 -11.81
C MET A 95 -5.57 1.82 -11.38
N ASP A 96 -4.33 1.37 -11.63
CA ASP A 96 -3.11 2.13 -11.35
C ASP A 96 -3.14 3.51 -12.05
N TYR A 97 -3.53 3.54 -13.32
CA TYR A 97 -3.63 4.78 -14.07
C TYR A 97 -4.71 5.73 -13.53
N ARG A 98 -5.89 5.19 -13.23
CA ARG A 98 -7.07 5.98 -12.85
C ARG A 98 -7.12 6.36 -11.38
N LEU A 99 -6.62 5.51 -10.49
CA LEU A 99 -6.73 5.71 -9.04
C LEU A 99 -5.48 6.37 -8.43
N ARG A 100 -4.39 6.53 -9.19
CA ARG A 100 -3.15 7.13 -8.67
C ARG A 100 -3.35 8.52 -8.05
N GLN A 101 -4.35 9.27 -8.52
CA GLN A 101 -4.68 10.60 -8.00
C GLN A 101 -5.24 10.57 -6.56
N LEU A 102 -5.66 9.38 -6.08
CA LEU A 102 -6.08 9.19 -4.69
C LEU A 102 -4.91 9.03 -3.72
N VAL A 103 -3.69 8.88 -4.23
CA VAL A 103 -2.44 8.88 -3.47
C VAL A 103 -1.69 10.14 -3.85
N TYR A 104 -1.85 11.20 -3.09
CA TYR A 104 -1.30 12.52 -3.40
C TYR A 104 -0.67 13.17 -2.17
N TRP A 105 0.34 13.99 -2.40
CA TRP A 105 0.96 14.79 -1.35
C TRP A 105 0.01 15.91 -0.95
N PRO A 106 -0.41 15.98 0.31
CA PRO A 106 -1.43 16.95 0.75
C PRO A 106 -0.83 18.36 0.88
N GLU A 107 -1.68 19.35 0.66
CA GLU A 107 -1.35 20.74 0.96
C GLU A 107 -1.35 20.96 2.49
N ARG A 108 -0.38 21.74 2.99
CA ARG A 108 -0.21 22.02 4.43
C ARG A 108 -1.45 22.61 5.09
N GLU A 109 -2.10 23.56 4.42
CA GLU A 109 -3.30 24.19 4.97
C GLU A 109 -4.42 23.17 5.22
N ASN A 110 -4.57 22.19 4.34
CA ASN A 110 -5.54 21.11 4.50
C ASN A 110 -5.15 20.19 5.67
N LEU A 111 -3.85 19.87 5.82
CA LEU A 111 -3.36 19.10 6.96
C LEU A 111 -3.63 19.81 8.29
N TRP A 112 -3.37 21.11 8.37
CA TRP A 112 -3.54 21.89 9.60
C TRP A 112 -5.00 22.01 10.03
N LYS A 113 -5.91 22.21 9.08
CA LYS A 113 -7.36 22.31 9.35
C LYS A 113 -7.94 21.01 9.90
N THR A 114 -7.39 19.88 9.46
CA THR A 114 -7.90 18.55 9.79
C THR A 114 -6.94 17.72 10.66
N MET A 115 -5.99 18.39 11.34
CA MET A 115 -5.01 17.74 12.21
C MET A 115 -5.68 17.09 13.41
N PRO A 116 -5.55 15.75 13.59
CA PRO A 116 -6.10 15.07 14.75
C PRO A 116 -5.50 15.58 16.04
N MET A 117 -6.30 15.59 17.12
CA MET A 117 -5.91 16.18 18.40
C MET A 117 -4.66 15.55 19.00
N CYS A 118 -4.45 14.25 18.84
CA CYS A 118 -3.25 13.56 19.34
C CYS A 118 -1.97 14.11 18.72
N PHE A 119 -1.96 14.47 17.43
CA PHE A 119 -0.83 15.10 16.76
C PHE A 119 -0.68 16.57 17.18
N LYS A 120 -1.81 17.27 17.28
CA LYS A 120 -1.84 18.67 17.65
C LYS A 120 -1.26 18.92 19.05
N TYR A 121 -1.58 18.06 20.01
CA TYR A 121 -1.01 18.11 21.36
C TYR A 121 0.49 17.80 21.39
N ALA A 122 0.94 16.81 20.60
CA ALA A 122 2.33 16.37 20.65
C ALA A 122 3.27 17.25 19.83
N PHE A 123 2.83 17.77 18.67
CA PHE A 123 3.67 18.42 17.67
C PHE A 123 3.12 19.75 17.14
N GLY A 124 2.01 20.24 17.67
CA GLY A 124 1.31 21.39 17.11
C GLY A 124 0.80 21.10 15.70
N ASN A 125 0.78 22.13 14.85
CA ASN A 125 0.37 21.98 13.44
C ASN A 125 1.56 21.70 12.48
N LYS A 126 2.72 21.27 13.01
CA LYS A 126 3.95 21.13 12.22
C LYS A 126 4.08 19.77 11.54
N MET A 127 3.43 18.72 12.09
CA MET A 127 3.53 17.35 11.56
C MET A 127 2.98 17.29 10.14
N THR A 128 3.80 16.84 9.19
CA THR A 128 3.41 16.70 7.78
C THR A 128 3.12 15.25 7.44
N VAL A 129 4.04 14.34 7.70
CA VAL A 129 3.90 12.90 7.39
C VAL A 129 4.63 12.02 8.38
N ILE A 130 4.22 10.77 8.43
CA ILE A 130 4.87 9.70 9.19
C ILE A 130 5.30 8.64 8.18
N ILE A 131 6.59 8.29 8.20
CA ILE A 131 7.16 7.29 7.27
C ILE A 131 7.54 6.01 8.00
N ASP A 132 7.38 4.90 7.29
CA ASP A 132 7.88 3.61 7.72
C ASP A 132 8.17 2.71 6.51
N CYS A 133 8.97 1.66 6.73
CA CYS A 133 9.26 0.63 5.74
C CYS A 133 8.59 -0.68 6.13
N PHE A 134 7.96 -1.33 5.17
CA PHE A 134 7.48 -2.68 5.38
C PHE A 134 8.01 -3.65 4.32
N GLU A 135 8.06 -4.93 4.67
CA GLU A 135 8.56 -5.96 3.79
C GLU A 135 7.47 -6.98 3.44
N VAL A 136 7.51 -7.47 2.21
CA VAL A 136 6.64 -8.54 1.69
C VAL A 136 7.52 -9.69 1.24
N PHE A 137 7.18 -10.91 1.66
CA PHE A 137 7.89 -12.12 1.28
C PHE A 137 7.76 -12.41 -0.21
N ILE A 138 8.83 -12.91 -0.81
CA ILE A 138 8.87 -13.35 -2.21
C ILE A 138 9.45 -14.75 -2.31
N GLU A 139 9.08 -15.47 -3.35
CA GLU A 139 9.76 -16.71 -3.69
C GLU A 139 11.26 -16.47 -3.87
N LYS A 140 12.05 -17.43 -3.40
CA LYS A 140 13.49 -17.38 -3.48
C LYS A 140 13.96 -17.32 -4.94
N PRO A 141 14.60 -16.21 -5.37
CA PRO A 141 15.06 -16.10 -6.74
C PRO A 141 16.11 -17.18 -7.09
N THR A 142 16.03 -17.71 -8.31
CA THR A 142 17.04 -18.66 -8.84
C THR A 142 18.36 -17.98 -9.14
N ASN A 143 18.34 -16.72 -9.60
CA ASN A 143 19.54 -15.94 -9.83
C ASN A 143 20.20 -15.57 -8.48
N LEU A 144 21.47 -15.91 -8.31
CA LEU A 144 22.23 -15.71 -7.06
C LEU A 144 22.35 -14.23 -6.67
N LEU A 145 22.54 -13.33 -7.63
CA LEU A 145 22.63 -11.89 -7.35
C LEU A 145 21.28 -11.34 -6.88
N ALA A 146 20.20 -11.68 -7.58
CA ALA A 146 18.86 -11.29 -7.18
C ALA A 146 18.49 -11.83 -5.79
N ARG A 147 18.87 -13.10 -5.50
CA ARG A 147 18.71 -13.71 -4.17
C ARG A 147 19.48 -12.94 -3.10
N ALA A 148 20.73 -12.55 -3.35
CA ALA A 148 21.53 -11.77 -2.41
C ALA A 148 20.94 -10.36 -2.18
N GLN A 149 20.43 -9.72 -3.22
CA GLN A 149 19.83 -8.38 -3.14
C GLN A 149 18.48 -8.36 -2.42
N THR A 150 17.72 -9.45 -2.50
CA THR A 150 16.38 -9.56 -1.88
C THR A 150 16.42 -10.19 -0.49
N PHE A 151 17.53 -10.73 -0.03
CA PHE A 151 17.64 -11.35 1.29
C PHE A 151 17.61 -10.28 2.39
N SER A 152 16.57 -10.32 3.22
CA SER A 152 16.45 -9.48 4.41
C SER A 152 17.08 -10.15 5.61
N SER A 153 18.08 -9.52 6.21
CA SER A 153 18.68 -9.98 7.47
C SER A 153 17.73 -9.88 8.66
N TYR A 154 16.73 -9.00 8.58
CA TYR A 154 15.70 -8.82 9.61
C TYR A 154 14.64 -9.92 9.56
N LYS A 155 14.20 -10.31 8.35
CA LYS A 155 13.18 -11.34 8.14
C LYS A 155 13.77 -12.75 7.96
N HIS A 156 15.09 -12.87 7.80
CA HIS A 156 15.81 -14.12 7.51
C HIS A 156 15.29 -14.85 6.26
N ASP A 157 14.74 -14.10 5.29
CA ASP A 157 14.17 -14.64 4.05
C ASP A 157 14.29 -13.61 2.91
N ASN A 158 13.93 -14.04 1.69
CA ASN A 158 13.86 -13.14 0.56
C ASN A 158 12.58 -12.29 0.59
N THR A 159 12.75 -10.99 0.55
CA THR A 159 11.67 -10.01 0.62
C THR A 159 11.86 -8.88 -0.38
N ILE A 160 10.79 -8.15 -0.62
CA ILE A 160 10.85 -6.79 -1.15
C ILE A 160 10.50 -5.81 -0.03
N LYS A 161 11.16 -4.66 -0.05
CA LYS A 161 10.96 -3.57 0.91
C LYS A 161 10.32 -2.37 0.25
N ILE A 162 9.38 -1.74 0.92
CA ILE A 162 8.59 -0.62 0.43
C ILE A 162 8.56 0.46 1.51
N LEU A 163 8.85 1.71 1.13
CA LEU A 163 8.60 2.87 1.98
C LEU A 163 7.18 3.36 1.74
N ILE A 164 6.47 3.60 2.82
CA ILE A 164 5.13 4.21 2.83
C ILE A 164 5.16 5.45 3.70
N ASP A 165 4.42 6.47 3.32
CA ASP A 165 4.09 7.55 4.21
C ASP A 165 2.58 7.67 4.41
N ILE A 166 2.21 8.16 5.59
CA ILE A 166 0.85 8.51 5.93
C ILE A 166 0.79 9.94 6.47
N THR A 167 -0.30 10.61 6.15
CA THR A 167 -0.63 11.88 6.80
C THR A 167 -1.09 11.65 8.25
N PRO A 168 -1.08 12.68 9.10
CA PRO A 168 -1.66 12.59 10.45
C PRO A 168 -3.10 12.08 10.49
N GLN A 169 -3.88 12.33 9.43
CA GLN A 169 -5.25 11.84 9.27
C GLN A 169 -5.34 10.34 8.94
N GLY A 170 -4.20 9.69 8.65
CA GLY A 170 -4.13 8.26 8.31
C GLY A 170 -4.31 7.94 6.83
N SER A 171 -4.28 8.93 5.95
CA SER A 171 -4.29 8.71 4.50
C SER A 171 -2.88 8.44 3.99
N ILE A 172 -2.75 7.51 3.04
CA ILE A 172 -1.48 7.22 2.38
C ILE A 172 -1.22 8.29 1.34
N SER A 173 -0.12 9.04 1.48
CA SER A 173 0.24 10.14 0.58
C SER A 173 1.42 9.81 -0.34
N PHE A 174 2.21 8.79 0.02
CA PHE A 174 3.27 8.28 -0.83
C PHE A 174 3.48 6.77 -0.62
N VAL A 175 3.86 6.09 -1.68
CA VAL A 175 4.33 4.70 -1.65
C VAL A 175 5.47 4.55 -2.67
N SER A 176 6.60 4.01 -2.23
CA SER A 176 7.75 3.80 -3.11
C SER A 176 7.51 2.62 -4.07
N LYS A 177 8.37 2.51 -5.07
CA LYS A 177 8.57 1.25 -5.78
C LYS A 177 9.12 0.20 -4.82
N ALA A 178 8.97 -1.07 -5.18
CA ALA A 178 9.55 -2.18 -4.44
C ALA A 178 11.08 -2.22 -4.63
N TRP A 179 11.81 -2.39 -3.52
CA TRP A 179 13.26 -2.57 -3.46
C TRP A 179 13.59 -3.94 -2.90
N GLY A 180 14.80 -4.45 -3.15
CA GLY A 180 15.22 -5.71 -2.52
C GLY A 180 15.32 -5.59 -1.00
N GLY A 181 14.93 -6.63 -0.27
CA GLY A 181 14.88 -6.63 1.21
C GLY A 181 16.20 -6.33 1.91
N ARG A 182 17.33 -6.51 1.22
CA ARG A 182 18.67 -6.13 1.73
C ARG A 182 18.87 -4.63 1.83
N THR A 183 18.05 -3.82 1.15
CA THR A 183 18.17 -2.36 1.12
C THR A 183 17.94 -1.78 2.51
N SER A 184 18.82 -0.89 2.98
CA SER A 184 18.60 -0.17 4.24
C SER A 184 17.51 0.88 4.10
N ASP A 185 16.80 1.19 5.20
CA ASP A 185 15.76 2.20 5.21
C ASP A 185 16.31 3.58 4.81
N LYS A 186 17.54 3.89 5.24
CA LYS A 186 18.27 5.10 4.82
C LYS A 186 18.40 5.17 3.30
N PHE A 187 19.03 4.16 2.69
CA PHE A 187 19.28 4.14 1.23
C PHE A 187 17.98 4.18 0.42
N LEU A 188 16.95 3.47 0.89
CA LEU A 188 15.65 3.49 0.25
C LEU A 188 15.04 4.90 0.29
N THR A 189 15.03 5.54 1.45
CA THR A 189 14.47 6.90 1.63
C THR A 189 15.18 7.92 0.74
N GLU A 190 16.51 7.83 0.63
CA GLU A 190 17.32 8.72 -0.19
C GLU A 190 17.05 8.57 -1.70
N ASN A 191 16.68 7.36 -2.16
CA ASN A 191 16.62 7.03 -3.58
C ASN A 191 15.23 6.76 -4.13
N CYS A 192 14.17 6.76 -3.30
CA CYS A 192 12.81 6.44 -3.75
C CYS A 192 12.01 7.64 -4.28
N GLY A 193 12.58 8.86 -4.22
CA GLY A 193 11.90 10.10 -4.61
C GLY A 193 11.02 10.71 -3.52
N PHE A 194 11.05 10.17 -2.29
CA PHE A 194 10.32 10.72 -1.15
C PHE A 194 10.83 12.11 -0.78
N LEU A 195 12.15 12.30 -0.68
CA LEU A 195 12.76 13.57 -0.30
C LEU A 195 12.44 14.73 -1.25
N ASP A 196 12.06 14.44 -2.50
CA ASP A 196 11.67 15.45 -3.49
C ASP A 196 10.25 16.00 -3.26
N LYS A 197 9.49 15.38 -2.37
CA LYS A 197 8.15 15.82 -1.95
C LYS A 197 8.20 16.83 -0.81
N LEU A 198 9.32 16.85 -0.07
CA LEU A 198 9.46 17.70 1.11
C LEU A 198 9.61 19.17 0.75
N LEU A 199 8.95 20.01 1.52
CA LEU A 199 9.03 21.46 1.45
C LEU A 199 9.68 22.01 2.72
N PRO A 200 10.33 23.21 2.66
CA PRO A 200 10.89 23.86 3.84
C PRO A 200 9.86 24.01 4.97
N GLY A 201 10.24 23.59 6.19
CA GLY A 201 9.37 23.60 7.37
C GLY A 201 8.45 22.40 7.51
N ASP A 202 8.55 21.35 6.65
CA ASP A 202 7.88 20.07 6.88
C ASP A 202 8.49 19.37 8.09
N MET A 203 7.66 18.65 8.84
CA MET A 203 8.10 17.80 9.94
C MET A 203 7.72 16.36 9.64
N ILE A 204 8.74 15.50 9.58
CA ILE A 204 8.60 14.09 9.25
C ILE A 204 8.83 13.27 10.52
N MET A 205 7.96 12.31 10.81
CA MET A 205 8.20 11.34 11.84
C MET A 205 8.63 10.01 11.22
N ALA A 206 9.61 9.35 11.84
CA ALA A 206 10.08 8.04 11.44
C ALA A 206 10.55 7.21 12.64
N ASP A 207 10.74 5.90 12.46
CA ASP A 207 11.36 5.05 13.46
C ASP A 207 12.89 5.25 13.50
N ARG A 208 13.53 4.70 14.54
CA ARG A 208 14.99 4.82 14.80
C ARG A 208 15.88 4.35 13.66
N GLY A 209 15.39 3.44 12.80
CA GLY A 209 16.13 2.95 11.63
C GLY A 209 16.39 4.00 10.55
N PHE A 210 15.66 5.11 10.56
CA PHE A 210 15.74 6.16 9.55
C PHE A 210 16.82 7.20 9.92
N THR A 211 18.09 6.89 9.62
CA THR A 211 19.22 7.80 9.85
C THR A 211 19.41 8.78 8.68
N VAL A 212 18.36 9.55 8.32
CA VAL A 212 18.30 10.45 7.15
C VAL A 212 18.23 11.93 7.54
N SER A 213 18.62 12.26 8.77
CA SER A 213 18.50 13.64 9.29
C SER A 213 19.20 14.69 8.42
N GLU A 214 20.39 14.38 7.89
CA GLU A 214 21.14 15.28 7.01
C GLU A 214 20.39 15.56 5.70
N ASN A 215 19.87 14.50 5.07
CA ASN A 215 19.14 14.60 3.80
C ASN A 215 17.83 15.37 3.95
N VAL A 216 17.13 15.16 5.05
CA VAL A 216 15.91 15.91 5.41
C VAL A 216 16.26 17.37 5.70
N GLY A 217 17.34 17.63 6.45
CA GLY A 217 17.83 18.98 6.75
C GLY A 217 18.20 19.78 5.50
N LEU A 218 18.76 19.13 4.46
CA LEU A 218 19.03 19.76 3.16
C LEU A 218 17.76 20.26 2.46
N LYS A 219 16.60 19.68 2.77
CA LYS A 219 15.27 20.14 2.29
C LYS A 219 14.66 21.19 3.21
N GLN A 220 15.40 21.67 4.23
CA GLN A 220 14.92 22.58 5.28
C GLN A 220 13.68 22.01 6.02
N ALA A 221 13.64 20.71 6.19
CA ALA A 221 12.61 19.96 6.90
C ALA A 221 13.19 19.35 8.19
N ASP A 222 12.33 19.02 9.15
CA ASP A 222 12.69 18.45 10.43
C ASP A 222 12.36 16.95 10.48
N LEU A 223 13.33 16.14 10.97
CA LEU A 223 13.10 14.71 11.22
C LEU A 223 12.94 14.47 12.72
N VAL A 224 11.82 13.86 13.10
CA VAL A 224 11.50 13.46 14.47
C VAL A 224 11.59 11.94 14.58
N ILE A 225 12.56 11.46 15.36
CA ILE A 225 12.76 10.03 15.67
C ILE A 225 12.83 9.82 17.19
N PRO A 226 12.50 8.63 17.70
CA PRO A 226 12.66 8.28 19.10
C PRO A 226 14.12 8.41 19.55
N ALA A 227 14.35 8.93 20.76
CA ALA A 227 15.68 9.12 21.30
C ALA A 227 16.47 7.80 21.44
N PHE A 228 17.78 7.87 21.20
CA PHE A 228 18.68 6.74 21.39
C PHE A 228 19.20 6.70 22.84
N THR A 229 19.25 5.53 23.43
CA THR A 229 19.85 5.33 24.76
C THR A 229 21.37 5.42 24.74
N LYS A 230 22.02 5.14 23.59
CA LYS A 230 23.49 5.24 23.33
C LYS A 230 24.37 5.27 24.59
N GLY A 231 24.50 4.13 25.28
CA GLY A 231 25.43 4.00 26.43
C GLY A 231 24.96 4.67 27.73
N LYS A 232 23.80 5.32 27.77
CA LYS A 232 23.17 5.82 28.99
C LYS A 232 22.35 4.71 29.63
N THR A 233 22.48 4.53 30.93
CA THR A 233 21.66 3.58 31.69
C THR A 233 20.18 4.01 31.73
N GLN A 234 19.91 5.30 31.55
CA GLN A 234 18.56 5.87 31.53
C GLN A 234 18.50 7.11 30.65
N LEU A 235 17.38 7.32 29.96
CA LEU A 235 17.12 8.56 29.21
C LEU A 235 16.76 9.69 30.16
N ASP A 236 17.10 10.91 29.77
CA ASP A 236 16.64 12.12 30.44
C ASP A 236 15.10 12.17 30.46
N PRO A 237 14.44 12.66 31.53
CA PRO A 237 12.98 12.77 31.60
C PRO A 237 12.35 13.49 30.40
N VAL A 238 13.01 14.51 29.86
CA VAL A 238 12.55 15.25 28.68
C VAL A 238 12.59 14.34 27.43
N ASP A 239 13.66 13.56 27.25
CA ASP A 239 13.78 12.60 26.17
C ASP A 239 12.77 11.45 26.29
N VAL A 240 12.47 11.02 27.52
CA VAL A 240 11.41 10.02 27.80
C VAL A 240 10.05 10.57 27.38
N GLN A 241 9.73 11.82 27.73
CA GLN A 241 8.44 12.42 27.38
C GLN A 241 8.30 12.63 25.86
N LYS A 242 9.34 13.10 25.19
CA LYS A 242 9.38 13.22 23.72
C LYS A 242 9.20 11.85 23.06
N THR A 243 9.93 10.84 23.53
CA THR A 243 9.85 9.48 22.99
C THR A 243 8.44 8.88 23.17
N ARG A 244 7.78 9.12 24.31
CA ARG A 244 6.39 8.72 24.54
C ARG A 244 5.43 9.41 23.57
N GLY A 245 5.59 10.71 23.34
CA GLY A 245 4.80 11.46 22.34
C GLY A 245 4.97 10.91 20.93
N ILE A 246 6.21 10.58 20.52
CA ILE A 246 6.51 9.97 19.23
C ILE A 246 5.85 8.58 19.15
N ALA A 247 6.03 7.72 20.15
CA ALA A 247 5.48 6.38 20.18
C ALA A 247 3.94 6.37 20.11
N SER A 248 3.27 7.32 20.79
CA SER A 248 1.80 7.40 20.81
C SER A 248 1.19 7.70 19.43
N VAL A 249 1.92 8.39 18.56
CA VAL A 249 1.45 8.71 17.20
C VAL A 249 2.04 7.79 16.14
N HIS A 250 3.23 7.20 16.36
CA HIS A 250 3.83 6.22 15.44
C HIS A 250 2.97 4.95 15.30
N ILE A 251 2.22 4.59 16.33
CA ILE A 251 1.26 3.47 16.28
C ILE A 251 0.25 3.60 15.13
N HIS A 252 -0.02 4.82 14.66
CA HIS A 252 -0.95 5.03 13.55
C HIS A 252 -0.39 4.55 12.21
N VAL A 253 0.91 4.70 11.95
CA VAL A 253 1.53 4.16 10.72
C VAL A 253 1.54 2.64 10.76
N GLU A 254 1.86 2.04 11.90
CA GLU A 254 1.79 0.58 12.07
C GLU A 254 0.38 0.05 11.85
N ARG A 255 -0.65 0.78 12.32
CA ARG A 255 -2.06 0.43 12.06
C ARG A 255 -2.39 0.51 10.58
N VAL A 256 -1.92 1.51 9.84
CA VAL A 256 -2.14 1.62 8.38
C VAL A 256 -1.44 0.47 7.66
N ILE A 257 -0.19 0.16 8.00
CA ILE A 257 0.54 -0.99 7.44
C ILE A 257 -0.17 -2.30 7.79
N GLY A 258 -0.59 -2.46 9.04
CA GLY A 258 -1.38 -3.60 9.50
C GLY A 258 -2.68 -3.72 8.72
N LEU A 259 -3.38 -2.61 8.48
CA LEU A 259 -4.59 -2.59 7.66
C LEU A 259 -4.31 -3.00 6.22
N LEU A 260 -3.25 -2.48 5.58
CA LEU A 260 -2.86 -2.88 4.24
C LEU A 260 -2.67 -4.39 4.14
N ARG A 261 -1.89 -4.99 5.04
CA ARG A 261 -1.61 -6.43 5.07
C ARG A 261 -2.86 -7.26 5.35
N ASN A 262 -3.59 -6.93 6.42
CA ASN A 262 -4.78 -7.66 6.84
C ASN A 262 -5.92 -7.52 5.83
N LYS A 263 -6.03 -6.36 5.20
CA LYS A 263 -7.08 -6.07 4.23
C LYS A 263 -6.81 -6.75 2.89
N TYR A 264 -5.55 -6.83 2.47
CA TYR A 264 -5.17 -7.38 1.18
C TYR A 264 -4.18 -8.53 1.34
N LYS A 265 -4.74 -9.73 1.43
CA LYS A 265 -4.01 -10.98 1.70
C LYS A 265 -2.89 -11.31 0.71
N ILE A 266 -2.88 -10.70 -0.46
CA ILE A 266 -1.78 -10.86 -1.42
C ILE A 266 -0.45 -10.31 -0.88
N LEU A 267 -0.48 -9.28 0.00
CA LEU A 267 0.70 -8.73 0.65
C LEU A 267 1.13 -9.50 1.92
N GLU A 268 0.27 -10.37 2.44
CA GLU A 268 0.56 -11.21 3.60
C GLU A 268 1.29 -12.50 3.21
N GLY A 269 1.00 -13.02 2.01
CA GLY A 269 1.62 -14.25 1.50
C GLY A 269 2.96 -14.02 0.80
N THR A 270 3.58 -15.14 0.39
CA THR A 270 4.78 -15.12 -0.45
C THR A 270 4.40 -14.84 -1.90
N LEU A 271 4.92 -13.78 -2.46
CA LEU A 271 4.69 -13.41 -3.86
C LEU A 271 5.61 -14.21 -4.79
N THR A 272 5.07 -14.64 -5.92
CA THR A 272 5.89 -15.27 -6.98
C THR A 272 6.80 -14.22 -7.64
N THR A 273 7.96 -14.66 -8.13
CA THR A 273 8.91 -13.75 -8.79
C THR A 273 8.35 -13.08 -10.05
N ASP A 274 7.26 -13.61 -10.63
CA ASP A 274 6.60 -13.01 -11.78
C ASP A 274 5.99 -11.63 -11.47
N PHE A 275 5.58 -11.39 -10.22
CA PHE A 275 5.09 -10.08 -9.79
C PHE A 275 6.17 -8.99 -9.80
N LEU A 276 7.44 -9.38 -9.76
CA LEU A 276 8.59 -8.47 -9.74
C LEU A 276 9.09 -8.12 -11.14
N ARG A 277 8.60 -8.80 -12.17
CA ARG A 277 9.04 -8.57 -13.54
C ARG A 277 8.20 -7.51 -14.21
N GLY A 278 8.85 -6.55 -14.87
CA GLY A 278 8.24 -5.71 -15.89
C GLY A 278 8.35 -6.37 -17.25
N SER A 279 7.47 -6.05 -18.17
CA SER A 279 7.60 -6.52 -19.57
C SER A 279 8.77 -5.84 -20.25
N VAL A 280 9.77 -6.61 -20.68
CA VAL A 280 10.96 -6.08 -21.36
C VAL A 280 10.62 -5.47 -22.72
N ASN A 281 9.64 -6.03 -23.42
CA ASN A 281 9.29 -5.71 -24.81
C ASN A 281 7.97 -4.96 -25.00
N GLY A 282 7.37 -4.49 -23.89
CA GLY A 282 6.10 -3.76 -23.93
C GLY A 282 6.26 -2.24 -24.03
N PRO A 283 5.15 -1.50 -24.29
CA PRO A 283 5.10 -0.06 -24.13
C PRO A 283 5.63 0.38 -22.76
N PRO A 284 6.03 1.66 -22.58
CA PRO A 284 6.60 2.14 -21.30
C PRO A 284 5.81 1.73 -20.06
N ASP A 285 4.48 1.70 -20.18
CA ASP A 285 3.59 1.28 -19.10
C ASP A 285 3.79 -0.19 -18.68
N PHE A 286 4.20 -1.08 -19.57
CA PHE A 286 4.42 -2.49 -19.26
C PHE A 286 5.80 -2.78 -18.67
N LYS A 287 6.71 -1.81 -18.66
CA LYS A 287 8.04 -1.94 -18.04
C LYS A 287 7.97 -1.86 -16.50
N VAL A 288 6.90 -1.30 -15.96
CA VAL A 288 6.70 -1.21 -14.50
C VAL A 288 6.29 -2.58 -13.95
N PRO A 289 6.99 -3.12 -12.94
CA PRO A 289 6.59 -4.35 -12.28
C PRO A 289 5.14 -4.29 -11.77
N ILE A 290 4.44 -5.43 -11.84
CA ILE A 290 3.03 -5.45 -11.42
C ILE A 290 2.89 -5.15 -9.93
N ILE A 291 3.86 -5.56 -9.12
CA ILE A 291 3.84 -5.29 -7.68
C ILE A 291 3.79 -3.79 -7.38
N ASP A 292 4.54 -2.97 -8.11
CA ASP A 292 4.53 -1.52 -7.92
C ASP A 292 3.15 -0.92 -8.23
N ARG A 293 2.45 -1.48 -9.23
CA ARG A 293 1.07 -1.09 -9.56
C ARG A 293 0.09 -1.53 -8.48
N ILE A 294 0.23 -2.76 -8.02
CA ILE A 294 -0.60 -3.31 -6.94
C ILE A 294 -0.46 -2.46 -5.68
N LEU A 295 0.75 -2.06 -5.31
CA LEU A 295 1.00 -1.21 -4.14
C LEU A 295 0.29 0.15 -4.26
N ARG A 296 0.36 0.81 -5.43
CA ARG A 296 -0.35 2.07 -5.67
C ARG A 296 -1.88 1.89 -5.68
N VAL A 297 -2.36 0.82 -6.31
CA VAL A 297 -3.79 0.48 -6.31
C VAL A 297 -4.29 0.24 -4.88
N TYR A 298 -3.54 -0.49 -4.06
CA TYR A 298 -3.91 -0.72 -2.66
C TYR A 298 -3.95 0.55 -1.84
N SER A 299 -2.92 1.38 -1.98
CA SER A 299 -2.89 2.68 -1.30
C SER A 299 -4.11 3.52 -1.66
N ALA A 300 -4.46 3.56 -2.94
CA ALA A 300 -5.65 4.25 -3.43
C ALA A 300 -6.96 3.64 -2.87
N LEU A 301 -7.09 2.30 -2.87
CA LEU A 301 -8.27 1.62 -2.34
C LEU A 301 -8.41 1.77 -0.81
N VAL A 302 -7.29 1.87 -0.08
CA VAL A 302 -7.30 2.16 1.35
C VAL A 302 -7.78 3.59 1.60
N ASN A 303 -7.34 4.56 0.81
CA ASN A 303 -7.77 5.95 0.93
C ASN A 303 -9.26 6.16 0.61
N LEU A 304 -9.93 5.20 -0.05
CA LEU A 304 -11.40 5.19 -0.23
C LEU A 304 -12.15 4.70 1.02
N CYS A 305 -11.43 4.27 2.06
CA CYS A 305 -12.04 3.79 3.29
C CYS A 305 -12.08 4.88 4.36
N PRO A 306 -12.90 4.75 5.40
CA PRO A 306 -12.88 5.66 6.53
C PRO A 306 -11.49 5.80 7.13
N PRO A 307 -11.09 6.99 7.62
CA PRO A 307 -9.79 7.23 8.22
C PRO A 307 -9.60 6.32 9.45
N ILE A 308 -8.34 5.90 9.68
CA ILE A 308 -7.97 5.02 10.79
C ILE A 308 -7.67 5.83 12.05
N VAL A 309 -7.24 7.06 11.87
CA VAL A 309 -6.92 7.98 12.97
C VAL A 309 -8.19 8.72 13.35
N PRO A 310 -8.67 8.59 14.60
CA PRO A 310 -9.79 9.38 15.08
C PRO A 310 -9.47 10.88 15.01
N PHE A 311 -10.48 11.68 14.68
CA PHE A 311 -10.33 13.15 14.72
C PHE A 311 -10.46 13.70 16.14
N ASP A 312 -11.12 12.95 17.04
CA ASP A 312 -11.48 13.34 18.41
C ASP A 312 -10.45 12.89 19.43
#